data_842438ae9dcd893622d1a35d92cb7d49
#
_entry.id   842438ae9dcd893622d1a35d92cb7d49
#
_cell.length_a   1.000
_cell.length_b   1.000
_cell.length_c   1.000
_cell.angle_alpha   90.00
_cell.angle_beta   90.00
_cell.angle_gamma   90.00
#
_symmetry.space_group_name_H-M   'P 1'
#
loop_
_entity.id
_entity.type
_entity.pdbx_description
1 polymer ?
#
loop_
_entity_poly.entity_id
_entity_poly.type
_entity_poly.pdbx_seq_one_letter_code
_entity_poly.pdbx_strand_id
1 'polypeptide(L)'
;MTTAAQYFRAVCGRMASAFGSQAEGEAAARIVFEDVAGYDRKYLFMNGEREITDFMQAKIDAVVKRVEGGEPVQYAVGTARFMGLDFAVTPAVLVPRPETAWLVDAITDRYGQQRDLSVLDAGTGSGCIAIALARALPFCRVTAVDISEAALEVARTNAEALGADVNFRRADIL
;
A
#
# COMPACT_ATOMS: atom_id res chain seq x y z
N MET A 1 -10.31 -4.76 31.33
CA MET A 1 -10.31 -3.79 30.22
C MET A 1 -8.91 -3.80 29.61
N THR A 2 -8.80 -3.96 28.30
CA THR A 2 -7.51 -4.07 27.59
C THR A 2 -7.16 -2.71 27.01
N THR A 3 -5.93 -2.22 27.26
CA THR A 3 -5.50 -0.95 26.66
C THR A 3 -5.01 -1.16 25.22
N ALA A 4 -5.01 -0.10 24.41
CA ALA A 4 -4.53 -0.15 23.02
C ALA A 4 -3.07 -0.65 22.93
N ALA A 5 -2.20 -0.22 23.86
CA ALA A 5 -0.82 -0.67 23.90
C ALA A 5 -0.67 -2.14 24.32
N GLN A 6 -1.50 -2.62 25.26
CA GLN A 6 -1.51 -4.05 25.63
C GLN A 6 -1.97 -4.92 24.46
N TYR A 7 -3.03 -4.48 23.78
CA TYR A 7 -3.57 -5.20 22.65
C TYR A 7 -2.61 -5.20 21.45
N PHE A 8 -1.96 -4.07 21.17
CA PHE A 8 -0.90 -3.99 20.16
C PHE A 8 0.22 -5.01 20.43
N ARG A 9 0.73 -5.09 21.68
CA ARG A 9 1.77 -6.07 22.04
C ARG A 9 1.29 -7.52 21.85
N ALA A 10 0.04 -7.82 22.20
CA ALA A 10 -0.53 -9.15 21.98
C ALA A 10 -0.59 -9.51 20.49
N VAL A 11 -1.02 -8.57 19.63
CA VAL A 11 -1.06 -8.76 18.18
C VAL A 11 0.35 -8.90 17.59
N CYS A 12 1.33 -8.10 18.06
CA CYS A 12 2.73 -8.29 17.66
C CYS A 12 3.23 -9.70 17.94
N GLY A 13 2.94 -10.27 19.11
CA GLY A 13 3.32 -11.64 19.47
C GLY A 13 2.68 -12.69 18.56
N ARG A 14 1.39 -12.54 18.24
CA ARG A 14 0.67 -13.41 17.30
C ARG A 14 1.30 -13.38 15.92
N MET A 15 1.51 -12.19 15.37
CA MET A 15 2.11 -12.01 14.06
C MET A 15 3.57 -12.47 14.02
N ALA A 16 4.36 -12.23 15.08
CA ALA A 16 5.71 -12.76 15.17
C ALA A 16 5.76 -14.29 15.07
N SER A 17 4.78 -14.96 15.68
CA SER A 17 4.65 -16.42 15.58
C SER A 17 4.27 -16.86 14.15
N ALA A 18 3.42 -16.12 13.45
CA ALA A 18 3.01 -16.42 12.07
C ALA A 18 4.15 -16.20 11.06
N PHE A 19 4.94 -15.14 11.23
CA PHE A 19 6.07 -14.83 10.34
C PHE A 19 7.39 -15.55 10.73
N GLY A 20 7.47 -16.11 11.93
CA GLY A 20 8.74 -16.64 12.46
C GLY A 20 9.79 -15.56 12.76
N SER A 21 9.38 -14.28 12.80
CA SER A 21 10.25 -13.12 12.96
C SER A 21 9.56 -12.04 13.79
N GLN A 22 10.20 -11.63 14.89
CA GLN A 22 9.70 -10.55 15.75
C GLN A 22 9.59 -9.22 15.01
N ALA A 23 10.59 -8.91 14.17
CA ALA A 23 10.64 -7.65 13.42
C ALA A 23 9.54 -7.58 12.35
N GLU A 24 9.32 -8.67 11.60
CA GLU A 24 8.28 -8.73 10.59
C GLU A 24 6.88 -8.72 11.22
N GLY A 25 6.70 -9.46 12.32
CA GLY A 25 5.45 -9.46 13.07
C GLY A 25 5.08 -8.09 13.61
N GLU A 26 6.04 -7.35 14.16
CA GLU A 26 5.81 -5.99 14.63
C GLU A 26 5.51 -5.02 13.47
N ALA A 27 6.22 -5.14 12.34
CA ALA A 27 5.96 -4.33 11.15
C ALA A 27 4.55 -4.57 10.61
N ALA A 28 4.11 -5.82 10.51
CA ALA A 28 2.77 -6.19 10.08
C ALA A 28 1.69 -5.69 11.05
N ALA A 29 1.90 -5.84 12.37
CA ALA A 29 0.98 -5.33 13.37
C ALA A 29 0.81 -3.80 13.28
N ARG A 30 1.89 -3.06 13.00
CA ARG A 30 1.82 -1.60 12.79
C ARG A 30 0.92 -1.23 11.61
N ILE A 31 1.08 -1.91 10.48
CA ILE A 31 0.23 -1.70 9.29
C ILE A 31 -1.24 -1.92 9.66
N VAL A 32 -1.55 -3.04 10.32
CA VAL A 32 -2.94 -3.34 10.70
C VAL A 32 -3.52 -2.28 11.64
N PHE A 33 -2.77 -1.85 12.66
CA PHE A 33 -3.26 -0.84 13.60
C PHE A 33 -3.44 0.53 12.97
N GLU A 34 -2.54 0.92 12.07
CA GLU A 34 -2.63 2.19 11.34
C GLU A 34 -3.81 2.19 10.36
N ASP A 35 -3.92 1.16 9.51
CA ASP A 35 -4.91 1.13 8.43
C ASP A 35 -6.33 0.79 8.94
N VAL A 36 -6.46 -0.09 9.94
CA VAL A 36 -7.78 -0.52 10.44
C VAL A 36 -8.33 0.41 11.51
N ALA A 37 -7.46 0.94 12.39
CA ALA A 37 -7.86 1.69 13.57
C ALA A 37 -7.43 3.17 13.54
N GLY A 38 -6.56 3.57 12.62
CA GLY A 38 -5.92 4.89 12.65
C GLY A 38 -4.92 5.04 13.81
N TYR A 39 -4.45 3.94 14.38
CA TYR A 39 -3.56 3.93 15.53
C TYR A 39 -2.11 3.86 15.08
N ASP A 40 -1.59 4.97 14.59
CA ASP A 40 -0.18 5.12 14.23
C ASP A 40 0.75 5.06 15.46
N ARG A 41 2.04 5.13 15.24
CA ARG A 41 3.05 5.13 16.30
C ARG A 41 2.85 6.29 17.30
N LYS A 42 2.46 7.47 16.82
CA LYS A 42 2.22 8.65 17.65
C LYS A 42 0.99 8.44 18.52
N TYR A 43 -0.09 7.92 17.94
CA TYR A 43 -1.31 7.60 18.68
C TYR A 43 -1.03 6.59 19.80
N LEU A 44 -0.34 5.48 19.50
CA LEU A 44 -0.02 4.45 20.49
C LEU A 44 0.88 5.00 21.61
N PHE A 45 1.80 5.89 21.30
CA PHE A 45 2.65 6.55 22.31
C PHE A 45 1.84 7.47 23.23
N MET A 46 0.96 8.30 22.67
CA MET A 46 0.22 9.31 23.43
C MET A 46 -1.06 8.77 24.11
N ASN A 47 -1.68 7.77 23.51
CA ASN A 47 -3.00 7.26 23.90
C ASN A 47 -3.00 5.75 24.18
N GLY A 48 -1.84 5.09 24.23
CA GLY A 48 -1.75 3.65 24.36
C GLY A 48 -2.38 3.08 25.62
N GLU A 49 -2.49 3.88 26.69
CA GLU A 49 -3.16 3.50 27.93
C GLU A 49 -4.70 3.63 27.87
N ARG A 50 -5.25 4.18 26.80
CA ARG A 50 -6.71 4.22 26.60
C ARG A 50 -7.22 2.82 26.28
N GLU A 51 -8.42 2.53 26.76
CA GLU A 51 -9.11 1.29 26.45
C GLU A 51 -9.43 1.20 24.96
N ILE A 52 -9.16 0.02 24.36
CA ILE A 52 -9.59 -0.30 23.01
C ILE A 52 -10.95 -0.99 23.06
N THR A 53 -11.90 -0.49 22.27
CA THR A 53 -13.27 -1.03 22.25
C THR A 53 -13.31 -2.44 21.66
N ASP A 54 -14.26 -3.27 22.12
CA ASP A 54 -14.46 -4.62 21.57
C ASP A 54 -14.71 -4.61 20.06
N PHE A 55 -15.42 -3.58 19.57
CA PHE A 55 -15.65 -3.39 18.14
C PHE A 55 -14.34 -3.21 17.35
N MET A 56 -13.41 -2.41 17.88
CA MET A 56 -12.12 -2.19 17.22
C MET A 56 -11.24 -3.43 17.33
N GLN A 57 -11.24 -4.12 18.47
CA GLN A 57 -10.53 -5.39 18.61
C GLN A 57 -11.02 -6.40 17.57
N ALA A 58 -12.36 -6.55 17.41
CA ALA A 58 -12.94 -7.46 16.42
C ALA A 58 -12.52 -7.13 14.99
N LYS A 59 -12.45 -5.84 14.61
CA LYS A 59 -11.97 -5.42 13.29
C LYS A 59 -10.50 -5.78 13.07
N ILE A 60 -9.65 -5.51 14.04
CA ILE A 60 -8.23 -5.86 13.97
C ILE A 60 -8.07 -7.38 13.90
N ASP A 61 -8.77 -8.13 14.76
CA ASP A 61 -8.70 -9.59 14.78
C ASP A 61 -9.12 -10.23 13.46
N ALA A 62 -10.10 -9.67 12.77
CA ALA A 62 -10.53 -10.17 11.47
C ALA A 62 -9.39 -10.09 10.43
N VAL A 63 -8.64 -9.00 10.42
CA VAL A 63 -7.47 -8.83 9.54
C VAL A 63 -6.30 -9.70 9.99
N VAL A 64 -5.99 -9.69 11.30
CA VAL A 64 -4.92 -10.52 11.87
C VAL A 64 -5.11 -11.99 11.54
N LYS A 65 -6.33 -12.52 11.63
CA LYS A 65 -6.65 -13.90 11.29
C LYS A 65 -6.36 -14.25 9.83
N ARG A 66 -6.60 -13.33 8.90
CA ARG A 66 -6.25 -13.50 7.48
C ARG A 66 -4.73 -13.61 7.30
N VAL A 67 -3.99 -12.72 7.98
CA VAL A 67 -2.51 -12.72 7.93
C VAL A 67 -1.93 -13.98 8.57
N GLU A 68 -2.47 -14.44 9.71
CA GLU A 68 -2.10 -15.73 10.34
C GLU A 68 -2.39 -16.91 9.40
N GLY A 69 -3.36 -16.80 8.52
CA GLY A 69 -3.67 -17.76 7.44
C GLY A 69 -2.72 -17.69 6.24
N GLY A 70 -1.70 -16.84 6.26
CA GLY A 70 -0.68 -16.70 5.20
C GLY A 70 -0.99 -15.63 4.14
N GLU A 71 -2.06 -14.83 4.33
CA GLU A 71 -2.33 -13.72 3.42
C GLU A 71 -1.35 -12.56 3.69
N PRO A 72 -0.75 -11.94 2.64
CA PRO A 72 0.05 -10.74 2.80
C PRO A 72 -0.73 -9.64 3.49
N VAL A 73 -0.10 -8.96 4.46
CA VAL A 73 -0.77 -7.96 5.29
C VAL A 73 -1.40 -6.84 4.46
N GLN A 74 -0.75 -6.42 3.37
CA GLN A 74 -1.26 -5.38 2.47
C GLN A 74 -2.58 -5.79 1.78
N TYR A 75 -2.72 -7.06 1.38
CA TYR A 75 -4.00 -7.55 0.85
C TYR A 75 -5.05 -7.67 1.94
N ALA A 76 -4.64 -8.06 3.16
CA ALA A 76 -5.55 -8.18 4.27
C ALA A 76 -6.13 -6.82 4.71
N VAL A 77 -5.34 -5.74 4.67
CA VAL A 77 -5.83 -4.37 4.93
C VAL A 77 -6.40 -3.69 3.68
N GLY A 78 -6.01 -4.14 2.47
CA GLY A 78 -6.47 -3.59 1.18
C GLY A 78 -5.64 -2.42 0.67
N THR A 79 -4.58 -2.04 1.36
CA THR A 79 -3.75 -0.87 1.04
C THR A 79 -2.27 -1.18 1.09
N ALA A 80 -1.48 -0.43 0.32
CA ALA A 80 -0.03 -0.45 0.37
C ALA A 80 0.53 0.97 0.19
N ARG A 81 1.45 1.37 1.06
CA ARG A 81 2.11 2.67 0.96
C ARG A 81 3.27 2.62 -0.03
N PHE A 82 3.31 3.56 -0.98
CA PHE A 82 4.38 3.72 -1.94
C PHE A 82 4.64 5.21 -2.20
N MET A 83 5.89 5.66 -1.99
CA MET A 83 6.31 7.07 -2.16
C MET A 83 5.41 8.08 -1.42
N GLY A 84 4.96 7.74 -0.21
CA GLY A 84 4.08 8.60 0.60
C GLY A 84 2.62 8.64 0.15
N LEU A 85 2.23 7.82 -0.83
CA LEU A 85 0.87 7.65 -1.32
C LEU A 85 0.32 6.30 -0.87
N ASP A 86 -0.98 6.24 -0.59
CA ASP A 86 -1.68 5.01 -0.23
C ASP A 86 -2.39 4.45 -1.47
N PHE A 87 -1.99 3.25 -1.89
CA PHE A 87 -2.54 2.54 -3.04
C PHE A 87 -3.48 1.43 -2.59
N ALA A 88 -4.66 1.35 -3.16
CA ALA A 88 -5.49 0.16 -3.05
C ALA A 88 -4.77 -1.02 -3.73
N VAL A 89 -4.76 -2.17 -3.04
CA VAL A 89 -4.16 -3.40 -3.56
C VAL A 89 -5.09 -4.59 -3.31
N THR A 90 -5.10 -5.50 -4.27
CA THR A 90 -5.84 -6.77 -4.23
C THR A 90 -4.95 -7.89 -4.75
N PRO A 91 -5.32 -9.16 -4.63
CA PRO A 91 -4.57 -10.25 -5.25
C PRO A 91 -4.43 -10.16 -6.78
N ALA A 92 -5.14 -9.24 -7.44
CA ALA A 92 -5.01 -9.00 -8.88
C ALA A 92 -3.73 -8.23 -9.26
N VAL A 93 -3.05 -7.60 -8.30
CA VAL A 93 -1.86 -6.76 -8.53
C VAL A 93 -0.73 -7.13 -7.58
N LEU A 94 0.51 -6.96 -8.03
CA LEU A 94 1.65 -7.06 -7.12
C LEU A 94 1.63 -5.90 -6.11
N VAL A 95 1.87 -6.20 -4.83
CA VAL A 95 2.07 -5.16 -3.81
C VAL A 95 3.28 -4.31 -4.19
N PRO A 96 3.14 -2.97 -4.29
CA PRO A 96 4.24 -2.07 -4.58
C PRO A 96 5.45 -2.32 -3.66
N ARG A 97 6.64 -2.48 -4.26
CA ARG A 97 7.87 -2.75 -3.51
C ARG A 97 8.64 -1.45 -3.27
N PRO A 98 9.24 -1.26 -2.08
CA PRO A 98 10.00 -0.04 -1.77
C PRO A 98 11.12 0.24 -2.77
N GLU A 99 11.78 -0.82 -3.29
CA GLU A 99 12.87 -0.70 -4.27
C GLU A 99 12.42 -0.08 -5.58
N THR A 100 11.14 -0.22 -5.94
CA THR A 100 10.56 0.37 -7.15
C THR A 100 10.56 1.90 -7.10
N ALA A 101 10.59 2.50 -5.91
CA ALA A 101 10.69 3.95 -5.74
C ALA A 101 11.98 4.51 -6.37
N TRP A 102 13.09 3.78 -6.32
CA TRP A 102 14.34 4.21 -6.92
C TRP A 102 14.24 4.41 -8.43
N LEU A 103 13.41 3.62 -9.12
CA LEU A 103 13.16 3.81 -10.54
C LEU A 103 12.42 5.13 -10.79
N VAL A 104 11.40 5.43 -9.99
CA VAL A 104 10.63 6.69 -10.10
C VAL A 104 11.53 7.89 -9.81
N ASP A 105 12.35 7.83 -8.75
CA ASP A 105 13.30 8.87 -8.38
C ASP A 105 14.31 9.10 -9.52
N ALA A 106 14.92 8.04 -10.08
CA ALA A 106 15.88 8.14 -11.17
C ALA A 106 15.29 8.77 -12.45
N ILE A 107 14.03 8.45 -12.77
CA ILE A 107 13.31 9.05 -13.90
C ILE A 107 13.03 10.53 -13.62
N THR A 108 12.56 10.84 -12.43
CA THR A 108 12.22 12.20 -12.01
C THR A 108 13.45 13.10 -11.98
N ASP A 109 14.58 12.62 -11.44
CA ASP A 109 15.85 13.35 -11.41
C ASP A 109 16.36 13.65 -12.81
N ARG A 110 16.25 12.69 -13.73
CA ARG A 110 16.77 12.81 -15.09
C ARG A 110 15.89 13.68 -15.98
N TYR A 111 14.57 13.57 -15.85
CA TYR A 111 13.61 14.13 -16.80
C TYR A 111 12.67 15.19 -16.20
N GLY A 112 12.80 15.52 -14.92
CA GLY A 112 11.89 16.41 -14.19
C GLY A 112 11.75 17.82 -14.77
N GLN A 113 12.76 18.28 -15.51
CA GLN A 113 12.74 19.57 -16.22
C GLN A 113 12.30 19.50 -17.68
N GLN A 114 12.10 18.28 -18.21
CA GLN A 114 11.74 18.08 -19.59
C GLN A 114 10.23 18.30 -19.80
N ARG A 115 9.89 19.08 -20.82
CA ARG A 115 8.49 19.24 -21.26
C ARG A 115 8.16 18.24 -22.37
N ASP A 116 6.86 17.95 -22.50
CA ASP A 116 6.32 17.06 -23.54
C ASP A 116 6.87 15.62 -23.54
N LEU A 117 7.26 15.16 -22.33
CA LEU A 117 7.68 13.79 -22.13
C LEU A 117 6.49 12.84 -22.29
N SER A 118 6.70 11.73 -23.01
CA SER A 118 5.76 10.61 -23.07
C SER A 118 6.36 9.41 -22.36
N VAL A 119 5.62 8.84 -21.41
CA VAL A 119 6.01 7.70 -20.58
C VAL A 119 5.08 6.53 -20.86
N LEU A 120 5.63 5.34 -21.03
CA LEU A 120 4.89 4.08 -21.06
C LEU A 120 5.30 3.23 -19.87
N ASP A 121 4.31 2.89 -19.02
CA ASP A 121 4.45 1.91 -17.95
C ASP A 121 3.84 0.58 -18.40
N ALA A 122 4.67 -0.41 -18.62
CA ALA A 122 4.28 -1.72 -19.17
C ALA A 122 4.23 -2.76 -18.05
N GLY A 123 3.05 -3.38 -17.85
CA GLY A 123 2.77 -4.24 -16.71
C GLY A 123 2.50 -3.41 -15.45
N THR A 124 1.64 -2.40 -15.57
CA THR A 124 1.46 -1.36 -14.54
C THR A 124 0.95 -1.87 -13.19
N GLY A 125 0.28 -3.04 -13.14
CA GLY A 125 -0.26 -3.62 -11.92
C GLY A 125 -1.19 -2.66 -11.18
N SER A 126 -0.81 -2.22 -9.97
CA SER A 126 -1.56 -1.25 -9.16
C SER A 126 -1.52 0.19 -9.70
N GLY A 127 -0.73 0.45 -10.74
CA GLY A 127 -0.49 1.79 -11.27
C GLY A 127 0.55 2.61 -10.51
N CYS A 128 1.26 2.02 -9.53
CA CYS A 128 2.09 2.79 -8.60
C CYS A 128 3.20 3.58 -9.28
N ILE A 129 3.87 3.04 -10.31
CA ILE A 129 4.90 3.75 -11.08
C ILE A 129 4.26 4.85 -11.93
N ALA A 130 3.25 4.49 -12.74
CA ALA A 130 2.57 5.43 -13.64
C ALA A 130 1.99 6.63 -12.88
N ILE A 131 1.30 6.38 -11.77
CA ILE A 131 0.66 7.40 -10.93
C ILE A 131 1.72 8.28 -10.26
N ALA A 132 2.77 7.69 -9.68
CA ALA A 132 3.85 8.44 -9.07
C ALA A 132 4.54 9.37 -10.08
N LEU A 133 4.83 8.88 -11.30
CA LEU A 133 5.41 9.68 -12.37
C LEU A 133 4.46 10.79 -12.88
N ALA A 134 3.17 10.49 -13.06
CA ALA A 134 2.20 11.50 -13.48
C ALA A 134 2.08 12.64 -12.47
N ARG A 135 2.23 12.36 -11.18
CA ARG A 135 2.21 13.37 -10.11
C ARG A 135 3.52 14.15 -9.99
N ALA A 136 4.65 13.49 -10.23
CA ALA A 136 5.98 14.10 -10.12
C ALA A 136 6.37 14.93 -11.36
N LEU A 137 5.83 14.58 -12.53
CA LEU A 137 6.17 15.17 -13.83
C LEU A 137 4.94 15.85 -14.46
N PRO A 138 4.63 17.10 -14.10
CA PRO A 138 3.35 17.74 -14.45
C PRO A 138 3.14 17.99 -15.95
N PHE A 139 4.19 17.88 -16.76
CA PHE A 139 4.14 18.09 -18.21
C PHE A 139 4.31 16.81 -19.02
N CYS A 140 4.21 15.65 -18.39
CA CYS A 140 4.33 14.38 -19.10
C CYS A 140 2.95 13.77 -19.41
N ARG A 141 2.91 13.00 -20.50
CA ARG A 141 1.78 12.14 -20.84
C ARG A 141 2.12 10.71 -20.44
N VAL A 142 1.43 10.18 -19.45
CA VAL A 142 1.64 8.82 -18.98
C VAL A 142 0.60 7.89 -19.56
N THR A 143 1.07 6.85 -20.25
CA THR A 143 0.24 5.70 -20.66
C THR A 143 0.67 4.49 -19.84
N ALA A 144 -0.27 3.78 -19.27
CA ALA A 144 -0.05 2.57 -18.49
C ALA A 144 -0.79 1.40 -19.12
N VAL A 145 -0.10 0.28 -19.30
CA VAL A 145 -0.69 -0.90 -19.92
C VAL A 145 -0.52 -2.12 -19.03
N ASP A 146 -1.52 -3.01 -19.08
CA ASP A 146 -1.46 -4.32 -18.45
C ASP A 146 -2.29 -5.32 -19.29
N ILE A 147 -1.95 -6.59 -19.23
CA ILE A 147 -2.73 -7.64 -19.87
C ILE A 147 -3.99 -7.98 -19.06
N SER A 148 -3.93 -7.77 -17.74
CA SER A 148 -4.99 -8.06 -16.76
C SER A 148 -5.94 -6.86 -16.65
N GLU A 149 -7.21 -7.05 -17.06
CA GLU A 149 -8.24 -6.02 -16.84
C GLU A 149 -8.48 -5.78 -15.35
N ALA A 150 -8.42 -6.82 -14.52
CA ALA A 150 -8.57 -6.68 -13.06
C ALA A 150 -7.45 -5.81 -12.44
N ALA A 151 -6.22 -5.88 -12.96
CA ALA A 151 -5.13 -4.99 -12.54
C ALA A 151 -5.41 -3.54 -12.98
N LEU A 152 -5.88 -3.34 -14.22
CA LEU A 152 -6.24 -2.02 -14.73
C LEU A 152 -7.38 -1.37 -13.95
N GLU A 153 -8.36 -2.14 -13.46
CA GLU A 153 -9.44 -1.63 -12.59
C GLU A 153 -8.87 -1.10 -11.27
N VAL A 154 -7.95 -1.82 -10.65
CA VAL A 154 -7.24 -1.36 -9.44
C VAL A 154 -6.45 -0.08 -9.76
N ALA A 155 -5.70 -0.06 -10.86
CA ALA A 155 -4.89 1.10 -11.25
C ALA A 155 -5.74 2.34 -11.53
N ARG A 156 -6.88 2.21 -12.20
CA ARG A 156 -7.84 3.32 -12.43
C ARG A 156 -8.39 3.86 -11.11
N THR A 157 -8.80 2.96 -10.20
CA THR A 157 -9.27 3.34 -8.86
C THR A 157 -8.21 4.13 -8.11
N ASN A 158 -6.95 3.70 -8.17
CA ASN A 158 -5.84 4.40 -7.55
C ASN A 158 -5.58 5.76 -8.19
N ALA A 159 -5.60 5.84 -9.53
CA ALA A 159 -5.40 7.11 -10.23
C ALA A 159 -6.48 8.14 -9.91
N GLU A 160 -7.74 7.72 -9.85
CA GLU A 160 -8.87 8.57 -9.47
C GLU A 160 -8.72 9.05 -8.02
N ALA A 161 -8.47 8.14 -7.07
CA ALA A 161 -8.32 8.46 -5.66
C ALA A 161 -7.13 9.41 -5.38
N LEU A 162 -6.05 9.27 -6.16
CA LEU A 162 -4.82 10.05 -6.02
C LEU A 162 -4.76 11.28 -6.93
N GLY A 163 -5.79 11.52 -7.75
CA GLY A 163 -5.87 12.67 -8.65
C GLY A 163 -4.75 12.70 -9.70
N ALA A 164 -4.43 11.53 -10.29
CA ALA A 164 -3.38 11.39 -11.31
C ALA A 164 -4.00 11.18 -12.70
N ASP A 165 -3.52 11.92 -13.70
CA ASP A 165 -3.94 11.76 -15.09
C ASP A 165 -3.07 10.72 -15.79
N VAL A 166 -3.60 9.51 -15.96
CA VAL A 166 -2.94 8.37 -16.59
C VAL A 166 -3.88 7.71 -17.60
N ASN A 167 -3.37 7.47 -18.81
CA ASN A 167 -4.12 6.80 -19.86
C ASN A 167 -3.94 5.26 -19.75
N PHE A 168 -4.93 4.56 -19.22
CA PHE A 168 -4.88 3.11 -19.04
C PHE A 168 -5.41 2.36 -20.25
N ARG A 169 -4.65 1.37 -20.74
CA ARG A 169 -5.03 0.53 -21.88
C ARG A 169 -4.71 -0.93 -21.58
N ARG A 170 -5.62 -1.82 -21.98
CA ARG A 170 -5.31 -3.24 -22.00
C ARG A 170 -4.43 -3.55 -23.21
N ALA A 171 -3.27 -4.13 -22.99
CA ALA A 171 -2.36 -4.57 -24.05
C ALA A 171 -1.52 -5.75 -23.59
N ASP A 172 -1.25 -6.65 -24.51
CA ASP A 172 -0.19 -7.63 -24.43
C ASP A 172 1.07 -6.98 -25.03
N ILE A 173 2.16 -7.05 -24.28
CA ILE A 173 3.45 -6.41 -24.67
C ILE A 173 4.49 -7.40 -25.21
N LEU A 174 4.11 -8.68 -25.35
CA LEU A 174 4.96 -9.75 -25.88
C LEU A 174 4.72 -10.01 -27.36
#